data_edbf601735a10effd874c591fe5a7c47
#
_entry.id   edbf601735a10effd874c591fe5a7c47
#
_cell.length_a   1.000
_cell.length_b   1.000
_cell.length_c   1.000
_cell.angle_alpha   90.00
_cell.angle_beta   90.00
_cell.angle_gamma   90.00
#
_symmetry.space_group_name_H-M   'P 1'
#
loop_
_entity.id
_entity.type
_entity.pdbx_description
1 polymer ?
#
loop_
_entity_poly.entity_id
_entity_poly.type
_entity_poly.pdbx_seq_one_letter_code
_entity_poly.pdbx_strand_id
1 'polypeptide(L)'
;MRTLWNSHVDATTLLGAARMVVRANGRKPMPKTSLVSVVEDDRFFRESMGRLMRSLGYTVEAFPSAADFLASPHLTETACLIADVHMPTMTGIELYRHLIDTGYAIPTILVTAYPNAADRARALNDGVVGYLGKPVDEEQLMRCLRTAL
;
A
#
# COMPACT_ATOMS: atom_id res chain seq x y z
N MET A 1 -34.14 -0.83 -22.97
CA MET A 1 -33.49 -1.23 -22.15
C MET A 1 -33.15 -1.51 -21.79
N ARG A 2 -33.35 -1.19 -22.05
CA ARG A 2 -32.77 -1.55 -21.14
C ARG A 2 -32.30 -1.62 -20.73
N THR A 3 -32.54 -1.50 -21.01
CA THR A 3 -31.85 -1.81 -20.03
C THR A 3 -31.42 -1.93 -19.67
N LEU A 4 -31.76 -1.62 -20.06
CA LEU A 4 -31.11 -1.99 -19.14
C LEU A 4 -30.74 -1.98 -18.72
N TRP A 5 -31.29 -1.79 -19.28
CA TRP A 5 -30.66 -2.03 -18.31
C TRP A 5 -30.30 -2.11 -17.91
N ASN A 6 -30.51 -2.01 -18.39
CA ASN A 6 -29.94 -2.44 -17.49
C ASN A 6 -29.53 -2.54 -17.10
N SER A 7 -29.89 -2.23 -17.46
CA SER A 7 -29.27 -2.66 -16.64
C SER A 7 -28.89 -2.76 -16.23
N HIS A 8 -29.11 -2.32 -16.53
CA HIS A 8 -28.51 -2.65 -15.63
C HIS A 8 -27.98 -2.70 -15.12
N VAL A 9 -28.13 -2.50 -15.55
CA VAL A 9 -27.47 -2.78 -14.70
C VAL A 9 -27.10 -2.95 -14.14
N ASP A 10 -27.27 -2.66 -14.46
CA ASP A 10 -26.71 -3.03 -13.54
C ASP A 10 -26.25 -3.19 -13.02
N ALA A 11 -26.42 -2.80 -13.30
CA ALA A 11 -25.78 -3.10 -12.46
C ALA A 11 -25.44 -3.24 -11.94
N THR A 12 -25.57 -3.12 -12.22
CA THR A 12 -24.99 -3.43 -11.47
C THR A 12 -24.68 -3.54 -11.10
N THR A 13 -25.11 -3.36 -11.69
CA THR A 13 -24.63 -3.62 -11.15
C THR A 13 -24.35 -3.66 -10.74
N LEU A 14 -24.70 -3.40 -11.01
CA LEU A 14 -24.24 -3.55 -10.32
C LEU A 14 -23.83 -3.74 -9.84
N LEU A 15 -23.90 -3.73 -9.97
CA LEU A 15 -23.25 -3.84 -9.33
C LEU A 15 -22.80 -3.89 -8.74
N GLY A 16 -22.99 -3.84 -8.70
CA GLY A 16 -22.37 -3.85 -8.10
C GLY A 16 -22.26 -3.34 -7.69
N ALA A 17 -22.53 -2.89 -7.66
CA ALA A 17 -22.23 -2.35 -7.23
C ALA A 17 -21.97 -1.91 -6.96
N ALA A 18 -21.98 -2.26 -6.76
CA ALA A 18 -21.33 -1.56 -6.36
C ALA A 18 -20.79 -0.86 -7.06
N ARG A 19 -20.93 -0.55 -7.37
CA ARG A 19 -20.48 0.03 -8.08
C ARG A 19 -19.74 0.96 -8.05
N MET A 20 -19.52 1.13 -8.68
CA MET A 20 -18.54 2.12 -8.62
C MET A 20 -19.14 3.49 -8.58
N VAL A 21 -18.84 4.22 -7.52
CA VAL A 21 -19.30 5.58 -7.36
C VAL A 21 -18.19 6.52 -7.78
N VAL A 22 -18.48 7.42 -8.71
CA VAL A 22 -17.55 8.47 -9.09
C VAL A 22 -17.83 9.67 -8.21
N ARG A 23 -16.79 10.17 -7.56
CA ARG A 23 -16.90 11.32 -6.69
C ARG A 23 -17.23 12.58 -7.49
N ALA A 24 -17.71 13.61 -6.80
CA ALA A 24 -17.99 14.88 -7.44
C ALA A 24 -16.80 15.47 -8.17
N ASN A 25 -15.58 15.18 -7.71
CA ASN A 25 -14.35 15.62 -8.36
C ASN A 25 -13.89 14.69 -9.47
N GLY A 26 -14.71 13.70 -9.83
CA GLY A 26 -14.40 12.74 -10.87
C GLY A 26 -13.50 11.60 -10.48
N ARG A 27 -13.02 11.56 -9.24
CA ARG A 27 -12.16 10.48 -8.78
C ARG A 27 -12.98 9.35 -8.18
N LYS A 28 -12.54 8.13 -8.43
CA LYS A 28 -13.10 6.99 -7.74
C LYS A 28 -12.78 7.06 -6.26
N PRO A 29 -13.70 6.63 -5.40
CA PRO A 29 -13.37 6.51 -3.99
C PRO A 29 -12.32 5.42 -3.80
N MET A 30 -11.43 5.61 -2.82
CA MET A 30 -10.48 4.58 -2.45
C MET A 30 -11.23 3.42 -1.79
N PRO A 31 -10.95 2.18 -2.21
CA PRO A 31 -11.58 1.03 -1.54
C PRO A 31 -11.06 0.94 -0.11
N LYS A 32 -11.95 1.07 0.85
CA LYS A 32 -11.58 1.02 2.27
C LYS A 32 -11.22 -0.38 2.72
N THR A 33 -11.55 -1.38 1.89
CA THR A 33 -11.17 -2.77 2.15
C THR A 33 -9.83 -3.12 1.55
N SER A 34 -9.15 -2.16 0.90
CA SER A 34 -7.82 -2.42 0.36
C SER A 34 -6.86 -2.86 1.46
N LEU A 35 -6.08 -3.88 1.17
CA LEU A 35 -5.12 -4.42 2.12
C LEU A 35 -3.82 -3.64 2.03
N VAL A 36 -3.43 -3.06 3.16
CA VAL A 36 -2.11 -2.44 3.33
C VAL A 36 -1.28 -3.38 4.18
N SER A 37 -0.16 -3.83 3.64
CA SER A 37 0.78 -4.67 4.38
C SER A 37 1.91 -3.81 4.92
N VAL A 38 2.23 -4.00 6.20
CA VAL A 38 3.28 -3.24 6.89
C VAL A 38 4.37 -4.21 7.29
N VAL A 39 5.60 -3.95 6.83
CA VAL A 39 6.77 -4.77 7.18
C VAL A 39 7.75 -3.89 7.95
N GLU A 40 7.94 -4.21 9.22
CA GLU A 40 8.71 -3.39 10.15
C GLU A 40 9.16 -4.23 11.32
N ASP A 41 10.45 -4.26 11.61
CA ASP A 41 10.96 -5.05 12.73
C ASP A 41 10.78 -4.36 14.09
N ASP A 42 10.68 -3.02 14.12
CA ASP A 42 10.38 -2.29 15.37
C ASP A 42 8.90 -2.44 15.68
N ARG A 43 8.59 -3.11 16.80
CA ARG A 43 7.23 -3.40 17.20
C ARG A 43 6.38 -2.15 17.39
N PHE A 44 6.94 -1.13 18.04
CA PHE A 44 6.16 0.08 18.34
C PHE A 44 5.77 0.81 17.07
N PHE A 45 6.72 0.97 16.15
CA PHE A 45 6.42 1.63 14.90
C PHE A 45 5.45 0.80 14.06
N ARG A 46 5.64 -0.53 14.04
CA ARG A 46 4.76 -1.44 13.31
C ARG A 46 3.32 -1.34 13.79
N GLU A 47 3.12 -1.37 15.12
CA GLU A 47 1.78 -1.28 15.69
C GLU A 47 1.16 0.10 15.48
N SER A 48 1.96 1.14 15.59
CA SER A 48 1.51 2.51 15.37
C SER A 48 1.05 2.72 13.94
N MET A 49 1.83 2.22 12.98
CA MET A 49 1.48 2.33 11.57
C MET A 49 0.21 1.53 11.26
N GLY A 50 0.07 0.35 11.85
CA GLY A 50 -1.12 -0.45 11.68
C GLY A 50 -2.37 0.26 12.19
N ARG A 51 -2.28 0.89 13.36
CA ARG A 51 -3.40 1.64 13.90
C ARG A 51 -3.78 2.82 13.02
N LEU A 52 -2.77 3.52 12.51
CA LEU A 52 -3.02 4.66 11.62
C LEU A 52 -3.74 4.21 10.36
N MET A 53 -3.27 3.15 9.73
CA MET A 53 -3.90 2.65 8.50
C MET A 53 -5.33 2.20 8.75
N ARG A 54 -5.59 1.51 9.85
CA ARG A 54 -6.94 1.09 10.20
C ARG A 54 -7.85 2.29 10.47
N SER A 55 -7.32 3.33 11.10
CA SER A 55 -8.10 4.55 11.36
C SER A 55 -8.50 5.25 10.06
N LEU A 56 -7.73 5.05 9.00
CA LEU A 56 -8.05 5.59 7.68
C LEU A 56 -8.99 4.68 6.89
N GLY A 57 -9.37 3.53 7.45
CA GLY A 57 -10.35 2.63 6.85
C GLY A 57 -9.77 1.45 6.09
N TYR A 58 -8.47 1.27 6.10
CA TYR A 58 -7.85 0.14 5.38
C TYR A 58 -7.82 -1.12 6.21
N THR A 59 -7.82 -2.26 5.53
CA THR A 59 -7.46 -3.54 6.12
C THR A 59 -5.95 -3.61 6.22
N VAL A 60 -5.42 -4.12 7.33
CA VAL A 60 -3.99 -4.11 7.58
C VAL A 60 -3.50 -5.49 8.00
N GLU A 61 -2.38 -5.91 7.41
CA GLU A 61 -1.60 -7.02 7.94
C GLU A 61 -0.18 -6.51 8.21
N ALA A 62 0.37 -6.88 9.36
CA ALA A 62 1.66 -6.39 9.77
C ALA A 62 2.60 -7.55 10.04
N PHE A 63 3.86 -7.38 9.64
CA PHE A 63 4.87 -8.45 9.66
C PHE A 63 6.17 -7.91 10.26
N PRO A 64 6.82 -8.67 11.13
CA PRO A 64 8.09 -8.23 11.72
C PRO A 64 9.29 -8.38 10.80
N SER A 65 9.13 -9.07 9.66
CA SER A 65 10.24 -9.30 8.74
C SER A 65 9.74 -9.45 7.31
N ALA A 66 10.65 -9.25 6.36
CA ALA A 66 10.36 -9.49 4.96
C ALA A 66 9.99 -10.96 4.71
N ALA A 67 10.67 -11.89 5.38
CA ALA A 67 10.39 -13.32 5.21
C ALA A 67 8.95 -13.65 5.60
N ASP A 68 8.47 -13.10 6.71
CA ASP A 68 7.09 -13.34 7.14
C ASP A 68 6.08 -12.79 6.13
N PHE A 69 6.37 -11.61 5.59
CA PHE A 69 5.50 -11.03 4.56
C PHE A 69 5.48 -11.90 3.30
N LEU A 70 6.65 -12.35 2.84
CA LEU A 70 6.73 -13.16 1.63
C LEU A 70 6.05 -14.52 1.80
N ALA A 71 5.91 -15.01 3.03
CA ALA A 71 5.24 -16.27 3.33
C ALA A 71 3.73 -16.10 3.54
N SER A 72 3.21 -14.87 3.48
CA SER A 72 1.80 -14.63 3.73
C SER A 72 0.93 -15.20 2.63
N PRO A 73 -0.16 -15.90 2.99
CA PRO A 73 -1.12 -16.35 1.98
C PRO A 73 -1.87 -15.21 1.30
N HIS A 74 -1.77 -13.99 1.84
CA HIS A 74 -2.45 -12.81 1.28
C HIS A 74 -1.50 -11.88 0.53
N LEU A 75 -0.28 -12.36 0.21
CA LEU A 75 0.72 -11.54 -0.48
C LEU A 75 0.16 -10.88 -1.74
N THR A 76 -0.52 -11.66 -2.57
CA THR A 76 -1.05 -11.18 -3.85
C THR A 76 -2.24 -10.23 -3.70
N GLU A 77 -2.83 -10.17 -2.49
CA GLU A 77 -3.95 -9.26 -2.22
C GLU A 77 -3.47 -7.91 -1.71
N THR A 78 -2.18 -7.75 -1.45
CA THR A 78 -1.62 -6.50 -0.96
C THR A 78 -1.76 -5.42 -2.01
N ALA A 79 -2.51 -4.37 -1.68
CA ALA A 79 -2.71 -3.24 -2.57
C ALA A 79 -1.60 -2.20 -2.41
N CYS A 80 -0.99 -2.13 -1.23
CA CYS A 80 0.13 -1.24 -0.95
C CYS A 80 0.98 -1.84 0.16
N LEU A 81 2.29 -1.77 -0.03
CA LEU A 81 3.26 -2.22 0.98
C LEU A 81 3.93 -1.00 1.59
N ILE A 82 3.99 -0.97 2.92
CA ILE A 82 4.79 0.01 3.66
C ILE A 82 5.91 -0.78 4.34
N ALA A 83 7.15 -0.52 3.97
CA ALA A 83 8.27 -1.31 4.45
C ALA A 83 9.39 -0.42 5.00
N ASP A 84 9.93 -0.83 6.15
CA ASP A 84 11.12 -0.18 6.71
C ASP A 84 12.34 -0.53 5.84
N VAL A 85 13.19 0.47 5.62
CA VAL A 85 14.42 0.26 4.83
C VAL A 85 15.41 -0.62 5.60
N HIS A 86 15.59 -0.35 6.89
CA HIS A 86 16.64 -1.00 7.68
C HIS A 86 16.08 -2.13 8.52
N MET A 87 16.05 -3.32 7.94
CA MET A 87 15.65 -4.53 8.64
C MET A 87 16.76 -5.58 8.55
N PRO A 88 16.88 -6.44 9.57
CA PRO A 88 17.85 -7.55 9.47
C PRO A 88 17.52 -8.48 8.32
N THR A 89 18.52 -9.14 7.77
CA THR A 89 18.43 -10.18 6.75
C THR A 89 18.04 -9.64 5.38
N MET A 90 16.91 -8.99 5.26
CA MET A 90 16.47 -8.39 4.00
C MET A 90 15.95 -6.98 4.27
N THR A 91 16.54 -5.98 3.62
CA THR A 91 16.13 -4.59 3.74
C THR A 91 14.84 -4.35 2.95
N GLY A 92 14.19 -3.21 3.22
CA GLY A 92 12.99 -2.85 2.47
C GLY A 92 13.27 -2.66 0.99
N ILE A 93 14.45 -2.14 0.63
CA ILE A 93 14.83 -1.97 -0.76
C ILE A 93 15.03 -3.33 -1.42
N GLU A 94 15.68 -4.26 -0.73
CA GLU A 94 15.87 -5.62 -1.24
C GLU A 94 14.53 -6.33 -1.39
N LEU A 95 13.63 -6.14 -0.44
CA LEU A 95 12.29 -6.71 -0.53
C LEU A 95 11.56 -6.20 -1.76
N TYR A 96 11.60 -4.89 -1.99
CA TYR A 96 10.96 -4.29 -3.16
C TYR A 96 11.51 -4.89 -4.45
N ARG A 97 12.83 -4.98 -4.57
CA ARG A 97 13.46 -5.56 -5.77
C ARG A 97 13.08 -7.02 -5.96
N HIS A 98 13.03 -7.76 -4.85
CA HIS A 98 12.62 -9.16 -4.90
C HIS A 98 11.20 -9.30 -5.44
N LEU A 99 10.29 -8.44 -4.99
CA LEU A 99 8.90 -8.46 -5.47
C LEU A 99 8.84 -8.18 -6.96
N ILE A 100 9.55 -7.16 -7.42
CA ILE A 100 9.57 -6.83 -8.86
C ILE A 100 10.15 -7.99 -9.67
N ASP A 101 11.26 -8.55 -9.21
CA ASP A 101 11.95 -9.63 -9.92
C ASP A 101 11.11 -10.90 -10.00
N THR A 102 10.22 -11.11 -9.03
CA THR A 102 9.34 -12.28 -9.00
C THR A 102 7.95 -12.00 -9.56
N GLY A 103 7.73 -10.82 -10.13
CA GLY A 103 6.51 -10.51 -10.86
C GLY A 103 5.39 -9.88 -10.04
N TYR A 104 5.68 -9.44 -8.82
CA TYR A 104 4.67 -8.79 -7.98
C TYR A 104 4.85 -7.28 -8.03
N ALA A 105 4.00 -6.62 -8.82
CA ALA A 105 4.03 -5.16 -8.98
C ALA A 105 3.22 -4.49 -7.87
N ILE A 106 3.70 -4.59 -6.63
CA ILE A 106 3.00 -4.02 -5.47
C ILE A 106 3.50 -2.60 -5.22
N PRO A 107 2.61 -1.59 -5.28
CA PRO A 107 3.01 -0.22 -4.93
C PRO A 107 3.61 -0.19 -3.53
N THR A 108 4.81 0.37 -3.41
CA THR A 108 5.59 0.29 -2.18
C THR A 108 5.99 1.67 -1.70
N ILE A 109 5.79 1.92 -0.41
CA ILE A 109 6.25 3.10 0.31
C ILE A 109 7.33 2.63 1.28
N LEU A 110 8.53 3.21 1.17
CA LEU A 110 9.63 2.90 2.08
C LEU A 110 9.68 3.94 3.18
N VAL A 111 9.96 3.49 4.40
CA VAL A 111 10.13 4.37 5.55
C VAL A 111 11.48 4.09 6.19
N THR A 112 12.15 5.12 6.73
CA THR A 112 13.48 4.96 7.30
C THR A 112 13.75 5.96 8.41
N ALA A 113 14.45 5.50 9.46
CA ALA A 113 14.94 6.37 10.51
C ALA A 113 16.16 7.19 10.04
N TYR A 114 16.78 6.80 8.94
CA TYR A 114 18.02 7.42 8.45
C TYR A 114 17.84 7.84 6.98
N PRO A 115 17.02 8.87 6.72
CA PRO A 115 16.79 9.30 5.33
C PRO A 115 18.09 9.78 4.70
N ASN A 116 18.25 9.40 3.44
CA ASN A 116 19.46 9.68 2.66
C ASN A 116 19.04 10.07 1.25
N ALA A 117 19.52 11.22 0.79
CA ALA A 117 19.09 11.76 -0.50
C ALA A 117 19.43 10.84 -1.67
N ALA A 118 20.61 10.20 -1.63
CA ALA A 118 21.02 9.29 -2.69
C ALA A 118 20.16 8.02 -2.72
N ASP A 119 19.88 7.47 -1.54
CA ASP A 119 19.00 6.28 -1.43
C ASP A 119 17.59 6.63 -1.88
N ARG A 120 17.10 7.82 -1.51
CA ARG A 120 15.79 8.26 -1.92
C ARG A 120 15.69 8.35 -3.44
N ALA A 121 16.68 8.96 -4.07
CA ALA A 121 16.70 9.12 -5.52
C ALA A 121 16.69 7.77 -6.22
N ARG A 122 17.52 6.85 -5.72
CA ARG A 122 17.56 5.48 -6.31
C ARG A 122 16.24 4.75 -6.14
N ALA A 123 15.66 4.81 -4.94
CA ALA A 123 14.40 4.11 -4.68
C ALA A 123 13.27 4.64 -5.54
N LEU A 124 13.15 5.95 -5.65
CA LEU A 124 12.13 6.55 -6.50
C LEU A 124 12.37 6.23 -7.97
N ASN A 125 13.61 6.22 -8.40
CA ASN A 125 13.97 5.86 -9.78
C ASN A 125 13.63 4.37 -10.06
N ASP A 126 13.75 3.52 -9.05
CA ASP A 126 13.41 2.10 -9.17
C ASP A 126 11.89 1.87 -9.18
N GLY A 127 11.10 2.87 -8.83
CA GLY A 127 9.65 2.79 -8.94
C GLY A 127 8.89 2.76 -7.64
N VAL A 128 9.53 2.95 -6.46
CA VAL A 128 8.75 3.04 -5.23
C VAL A 128 7.89 4.30 -5.25
N VAL A 129 6.73 4.23 -4.62
CA VAL A 129 5.77 5.32 -4.60
C VAL A 129 6.23 6.45 -3.69
N GLY A 130 6.92 6.11 -2.62
CA GLY A 130 7.41 7.09 -1.67
C GLY A 130 8.57 6.58 -0.85
N TYR A 131 9.37 7.53 -0.36
CA TYR A 131 10.50 7.26 0.53
C TYR A 131 10.43 8.31 1.62
N LEU A 132 10.05 7.91 2.82
CA LEU A 132 9.71 8.83 3.91
C LEU A 132 10.62 8.62 5.11
N GLY A 133 11.02 9.72 5.73
CA GLY A 133 11.79 9.66 6.98
C GLY A 133 10.89 9.48 8.19
N LYS A 134 11.40 8.83 9.23
CA LYS A 134 10.73 8.73 10.53
C LYS A 134 11.13 9.92 11.40
N PRO A 135 10.22 10.49 12.16
CA PRO A 135 8.80 10.19 12.26
C PRO A 135 8.05 10.55 10.99
N VAL A 136 7.09 9.72 10.60
CA VAL A 136 6.40 9.90 9.33
C VAL A 136 5.39 11.02 9.42
N ASP A 137 5.45 11.94 8.46
CA ASP A 137 4.45 12.99 8.30
C ASP A 137 3.20 12.36 7.69
N GLU A 138 2.07 12.46 8.39
CA GLU A 138 0.82 11.84 7.94
C GLU A 138 0.37 12.37 6.59
N GLU A 139 0.56 13.67 6.35
CA GLU A 139 0.15 14.27 5.09
C GLU A 139 0.94 13.71 3.91
N GLN A 140 2.25 13.54 4.10
CA GLN A 140 3.10 12.93 3.07
C GLN A 140 2.71 11.47 2.84
N LEU A 141 2.45 10.74 3.92
CA LEU A 141 2.02 9.35 3.82
C LEU A 141 0.70 9.24 3.07
N MET A 142 -0.25 10.11 3.37
CA MET A 142 -1.55 10.10 2.70
C MET A 142 -1.42 10.41 1.21
N ARG A 143 -0.52 11.32 0.84
CA ARG A 143 -0.25 11.58 -0.57
C ARG A 143 0.30 10.36 -1.28
N CYS A 144 1.22 9.65 -0.63
CA CYS A 144 1.77 8.41 -1.19
C CYS A 144 0.68 7.34 -1.33
N LEU A 145 -0.19 7.20 -0.34
CA LEU A 145 -1.30 6.24 -0.40
C LEU A 145 -2.25 6.57 -1.56
N ARG A 146 -2.55 7.84 -1.77
CA ARG A 146 -3.40 8.24 -2.89
C ARG A 146 -2.77 7.91 -4.25
N THR A 147 -1.46 8.01 -4.34
CA THR A 147 -0.74 7.62 -5.56
C THR A 147 -0.75 6.10 -5.74
N ALA A 148 -0.59 5.35 -4.65
CA ALA A 148 -0.50 3.89 -4.67
C ALA A 148 -1.85 3.24 -4.96
N LEU A 149 -2.90 3.82 -4.43
CA LEU A 149 -4.25 3.24 -4.46
C LEU A 149 -5.19 4.10 -5.28
#